data_a26fafe395976f2585cf3e3db7fba9fc
#
_entry.id   a26fafe395976f2585cf3e3db7fba9fc
#
_cell.length_a   1.000
_cell.length_b   1.000
_cell.length_c   1.000
_cell.angle_alpha   90.00
_cell.angle_beta   90.00
_cell.angle_gamma   90.00
#
_symmetry.space_group_name_H-M   'P 1'
#
loop_
_entity.id
_entity.type
_entity.pdbx_description
1 polymer ?
#
loop_
_entity_poly.entity_id
_entity_poly.type
_entity_poly.pdbx_seq_one_letter_code
_entity_poly.pdbx_strand_id
1 'polypeptide(L)'
;MQPKGNMHGACDADAVKNLELTELFCGLAHLDFAFVPFDPSDYSRGSLAALFAFLPYFCGVFLIGYALASRSRPLAFLIAGLLVNEAANKVLKNAFKQPRPPGAALSNYGMPSSHSQFVAYLAACFFVLMKKPVAQRIAHPLFLLLVAVVAIMMWSRVYLGFHTWSQTVVGAGTGAAVAVSWIFIVHRFHVVQQCLVWCFDFALNSLESCMR
;
A
#
# COMPACT_ATOMS: atom_id res chain seq x y z
N MET A 1 7.31 -5.90 -38.40
CA MET A 1 5.88 -6.15 -38.15
C MET A 1 5.80 -7.28 -37.13
N GLN A 2 5.55 -6.94 -35.85
CA GLN A 2 5.27 -7.96 -34.82
C GLN A 2 3.74 -8.04 -34.65
N PRO A 3 3.16 -9.23 -34.52
CA PRO A 3 1.71 -9.37 -34.36
C PRO A 3 1.29 -8.85 -32.97
N LYS A 4 0.30 -7.96 -32.98
CA LYS A 4 -0.45 -7.56 -31.77
C LYS A 4 -1.20 -8.82 -31.28
N GLY A 5 -0.62 -9.53 -30.31
CA GLY A 5 -1.31 -10.56 -29.57
C GLY A 5 -2.45 -9.93 -28.77
N ASN A 6 -3.70 -10.26 -29.16
CA ASN A 6 -4.89 -9.92 -28.41
C ASN A 6 -4.83 -10.56 -27.02
N MET A 7 -4.60 -9.76 -25.98
CA MET A 7 -4.67 -10.22 -24.58
C MET A 7 -6.11 -10.46 -24.08
N HIS A 8 -7.09 -10.53 -24.95
CA HIS A 8 -8.48 -10.90 -24.61
C HIS A 8 -8.72 -12.41 -24.49
N GLY A 9 -7.71 -13.26 -24.74
CA GLY A 9 -7.83 -14.71 -24.72
C GLY A 9 -7.52 -15.41 -23.40
N ALA A 10 -7.20 -14.70 -22.32
CA ALA A 10 -6.76 -15.32 -21.06
C ALA A 10 -7.90 -15.82 -20.15
N CYS A 11 -9.17 -15.60 -20.52
CA CYS A 11 -10.34 -16.17 -19.85
C CYS A 11 -11.09 -17.08 -20.81
N ASP A 12 -10.42 -18.12 -21.32
CA ASP A 12 -11.10 -19.15 -22.09
C ASP A 12 -11.91 -20.04 -21.13
N ALA A 13 -13.22 -19.95 -21.20
CA ALA A 13 -14.19 -20.57 -20.28
C ALA A 13 -14.08 -22.10 -20.19
N ASP A 14 -13.44 -22.75 -21.17
CA ASP A 14 -13.30 -24.20 -21.20
C ASP A 14 -12.13 -24.77 -20.41
N ALA A 15 -11.11 -23.95 -20.10
CA ALA A 15 -9.96 -24.34 -19.26
C ALA A 15 -10.25 -24.18 -17.75
N VAL A 16 -11.35 -23.52 -17.37
CA VAL A 16 -11.63 -23.03 -16.00
C VAL A 16 -12.71 -23.84 -15.29
N LYS A 17 -13.22 -24.90 -15.90
CA LYS A 17 -14.36 -25.70 -15.35
C LYS A 17 -14.15 -26.36 -14.00
N ASN A 18 -12.96 -26.28 -13.39
CA ASN A 18 -12.65 -26.94 -12.12
C ASN A 18 -12.21 -26.03 -10.96
N LEU A 19 -12.36 -24.71 -11.06
CA LEU A 19 -11.91 -23.80 -9.98
C LEU A 19 -12.93 -22.67 -9.77
N GLU A 20 -13.89 -22.87 -8.87
CA GLU A 20 -14.83 -21.83 -8.38
C GLU A 20 -14.11 -20.57 -7.87
N LEU A 21 -12.88 -20.70 -7.34
CA LEU A 21 -12.02 -19.59 -6.93
C LEU A 21 -11.54 -18.74 -8.11
N THR A 22 -11.31 -19.34 -9.28
CA THR A 22 -10.83 -18.63 -10.47
C THR A 22 -11.93 -17.76 -11.06
N GLU A 23 -13.19 -18.18 -11.00
CA GLU A 23 -14.34 -17.36 -11.43
C GLU A 23 -14.54 -16.15 -10.50
N LEU A 24 -14.33 -16.33 -9.18
CA LEU A 24 -14.38 -15.23 -8.22
C LEU A 24 -13.26 -14.21 -8.49
N PHE A 25 -12.04 -14.67 -8.77
CA PHE A 25 -10.92 -13.80 -9.12
C PHE A 25 -11.07 -13.17 -10.51
N CYS A 26 -11.65 -13.87 -11.49
CA CYS A 26 -11.97 -13.33 -12.81
C CYS A 26 -13.10 -12.28 -12.73
N GLY A 27 -14.10 -12.48 -11.86
CA GLY A 27 -15.15 -11.51 -11.57
C GLY A 27 -14.60 -10.22 -10.89
N LEU A 28 -13.61 -10.37 -10.02
CA LEU A 28 -12.89 -9.23 -9.41
C LEU A 28 -11.96 -8.50 -10.41
N ALA A 29 -11.52 -9.16 -11.47
CA ALA A 29 -10.71 -8.57 -12.53
C ALA A 29 -11.43 -7.49 -13.37
N HIS A 30 -12.75 -7.42 -13.30
CA HIS A 30 -13.56 -6.35 -13.91
C HIS A 30 -13.63 -5.05 -13.08
N LEU A 31 -13.09 -5.06 -11.85
CA LEU A 31 -12.89 -3.81 -11.13
C LEU A 31 -11.56 -3.21 -11.57
N ASP A 32 -11.58 -2.07 -12.27
CA ASP A 32 -10.38 -1.43 -12.87
C ASP A 32 -9.20 -1.26 -11.92
N PHE A 33 -9.44 -1.14 -10.61
CA PHE A 33 -8.40 -1.05 -9.59
C PHE A 33 -7.87 -2.41 -9.14
N ALA A 34 -8.56 -3.51 -9.45
CA ALA A 34 -8.26 -4.87 -8.97
C ALA A 34 -7.68 -5.77 -10.07
N PHE A 35 -7.51 -5.26 -11.30
CA PHE A 35 -6.91 -6.04 -12.37
C PHE A 35 -5.44 -6.33 -12.08
N VAL A 36 -5.13 -7.61 -11.85
CA VAL A 36 -3.78 -8.10 -11.60
C VAL A 36 -3.43 -9.13 -12.66
N PRO A 37 -2.77 -8.73 -13.77
CA PRO A 37 -2.36 -9.67 -14.81
C PRO A 37 -1.20 -10.53 -14.28
N PHE A 38 -1.31 -11.84 -14.38
CA PHE A 38 -0.22 -12.78 -14.14
C PHE A 38 -0.30 -13.96 -15.12
N ASP A 39 0.83 -14.63 -15.34
CA ASP A 39 0.92 -15.79 -16.21
C ASP A 39 0.21 -17.00 -15.55
N PRO A 40 -0.82 -17.59 -16.18
CA PRO A 40 -1.51 -18.77 -15.66
C PRO A 40 -0.58 -19.98 -15.44
N SER A 41 0.55 -20.06 -16.16
CA SER A 41 1.52 -21.15 -16.01
C SER A 41 2.28 -21.08 -14.67
N ASP A 42 2.33 -19.91 -14.01
CA ASP A 42 2.97 -19.70 -12.71
C ASP A 42 1.94 -19.24 -11.66
N TYR A 43 0.86 -20.00 -11.53
CA TYR A 43 -0.28 -19.68 -10.68
C TYR A 43 0.10 -19.38 -9.23
N SER A 44 1.04 -20.13 -8.65
CA SER A 44 1.42 -19.97 -7.23
C SER A 44 2.08 -18.62 -6.96
N ARG A 45 3.04 -18.20 -7.80
CA ARG A 45 3.71 -16.90 -7.66
C ARG A 45 2.78 -15.76 -8.05
N GLY A 46 1.96 -15.94 -9.09
CA GLY A 46 0.97 -14.97 -9.51
C GLY A 46 -0.05 -14.65 -8.43
N SER A 47 -0.62 -15.68 -7.79
CA SER A 47 -1.58 -15.53 -6.69
C SER A 47 -0.95 -14.85 -5.47
N LEU A 48 0.28 -15.22 -5.12
CA LEU A 48 1.01 -14.58 -4.02
C LEU A 48 1.26 -13.10 -4.32
N ALA A 49 1.71 -12.79 -5.52
CA ALA A 49 1.96 -11.41 -5.95
C ALA A 49 0.66 -10.58 -5.96
N ALA A 50 -0.45 -11.17 -6.42
CA ALA A 50 -1.76 -10.53 -6.37
C ALA A 50 -2.23 -10.24 -4.96
N LEU A 51 -2.08 -11.19 -4.03
CA LEU A 51 -2.42 -10.99 -2.61
C LEU A 51 -1.67 -9.79 -2.02
N PHE A 52 -0.38 -9.68 -2.26
CA PHE A 52 0.40 -8.52 -1.81
C PHE A 52 -0.01 -7.22 -2.50
N ALA A 53 -0.49 -7.25 -3.74
CA ALA A 53 -1.01 -6.06 -4.41
C ALA A 53 -2.23 -5.44 -3.68
N PHE A 54 -3.05 -6.25 -3.01
CA PHE A 54 -4.19 -5.80 -2.23
C PHE A 54 -3.86 -5.39 -0.79
N LEU A 55 -2.70 -5.78 -0.27
CA LEU A 55 -2.30 -5.54 1.12
C LEU A 55 -2.44 -4.08 1.57
N PRO A 56 -2.02 -3.04 0.82
CA PRO A 56 -2.19 -1.65 1.24
C PRO A 56 -3.64 -1.24 1.42
N TYR A 57 -4.55 -1.75 0.60
CA TYR A 57 -5.97 -1.44 0.69
C TYR A 57 -6.59 -2.06 1.94
N PHE A 58 -6.31 -3.35 2.22
CA PHE A 58 -6.77 -4.01 3.43
C PHE A 58 -6.21 -3.35 4.69
N CYS A 59 -4.92 -3.02 4.69
CA CYS A 59 -4.30 -2.30 5.82
C CYS A 59 -4.93 -0.92 6.01
N GLY A 60 -5.19 -0.17 4.94
CA GLY A 60 -5.82 1.14 5.01
C GLY A 60 -7.22 1.09 5.62
N VAL A 61 -8.08 0.20 5.11
CA VAL A 61 -9.44 0.02 5.63
C VAL A 61 -9.42 -0.44 7.09
N PHE A 62 -8.56 -1.42 7.42
CA PHE A 62 -8.42 -1.91 8.79
C PHE A 62 -7.95 -0.81 9.76
N LEU A 63 -6.93 -0.04 9.38
CA LEU A 63 -6.40 1.05 10.22
C LEU A 63 -7.46 2.13 10.48
N ILE A 64 -8.22 2.53 9.45
CA ILE A 64 -9.28 3.52 9.59
C ILE A 64 -10.39 2.97 10.49
N GLY A 65 -10.91 1.78 10.20
CA GLY A 65 -11.97 1.16 10.99
C GLY A 65 -11.57 0.97 12.46
N TYR A 66 -10.35 0.48 12.70
CA TYR A 66 -9.85 0.29 14.06
C TYR A 66 -9.58 1.62 14.79
N ALA A 67 -9.09 2.65 14.10
CA ALA A 67 -8.89 3.98 14.69
C ALA A 67 -10.22 4.61 15.15
N LEU A 68 -11.26 4.48 14.33
CA LEU A 68 -12.60 4.97 14.64
C LEU A 68 -13.24 4.19 15.80
N ALA A 69 -13.20 2.86 15.76
CA ALA A 69 -13.77 1.98 16.78
C ALA A 69 -13.09 2.13 18.15
N SER A 70 -11.74 2.22 18.16
CA SER A 70 -10.96 2.35 19.39
C SER A 70 -10.77 3.79 19.88
N ARG A 71 -11.20 4.79 19.10
CA ARG A 71 -10.96 6.24 19.35
C ARG A 71 -9.48 6.53 19.59
N SER A 72 -8.61 5.82 18.89
CA SER A 72 -7.16 5.84 19.11
C SER A 72 -6.49 7.03 18.43
N ARG A 73 -6.16 8.08 19.21
CA ARG A 73 -5.41 9.24 18.72
C ARG A 73 -4.05 8.87 18.09
N PRO A 74 -3.25 7.93 18.63
CA PRO A 74 -2.02 7.50 17.97
C PRO A 74 -2.24 6.93 16.56
N LEU A 75 -3.33 6.17 16.35
CA LEU A 75 -3.68 5.67 15.01
C LEU A 75 -4.15 6.80 14.08
N ALA A 76 -4.86 7.79 14.61
CA ALA A 76 -5.23 8.99 13.83
C ALA A 76 -3.99 9.73 13.32
N PHE A 77 -2.94 9.87 14.15
CA PHE A 77 -1.65 10.44 13.71
C PHE A 77 -0.97 9.59 12.64
N LEU A 78 -1.01 8.27 12.76
CA LEU A 78 -0.48 7.36 11.75
C LEU A 78 -1.20 7.52 10.41
N ILE A 79 -2.53 7.60 10.44
CA ILE A 79 -3.37 7.77 9.24
C ILE A 79 -3.14 9.16 8.61
N ALA A 80 -3.04 10.22 9.40
CA ALA A 80 -2.73 11.55 8.90
C ALA A 80 -1.37 11.57 8.16
N GLY A 81 -0.36 10.90 8.71
CA GLY A 81 0.92 10.73 8.04
C GLY A 81 0.84 9.86 6.78
N LEU A 82 -0.06 8.87 6.71
CA LEU A 82 -0.33 8.12 5.47
C LEU A 82 -0.92 9.03 4.37
N LEU A 83 -1.80 9.97 4.73
CA LEU A 83 -2.33 10.95 3.78
C LEU A 83 -1.23 11.87 3.26
N VAL A 84 -0.32 12.33 4.13
CA VAL A 84 0.87 13.10 3.74
C VAL A 84 1.77 12.27 2.82
N ASN A 85 1.97 11.00 3.15
CA ASN A 85 2.75 10.06 2.34
C ASN A 85 2.17 9.87 0.92
N GLU A 86 0.85 9.75 0.80
CA GLU A 86 0.17 9.67 -0.50
C GLU A 86 0.25 10.99 -1.29
N ALA A 87 0.10 12.13 -0.61
CA ALA A 87 0.29 13.44 -1.23
C ALA A 87 1.72 13.61 -1.77
N ALA A 88 2.72 13.23 -0.98
CA ALA A 88 4.13 13.23 -1.40
C ALA A 88 4.35 12.32 -2.62
N ASN A 89 3.71 11.13 -2.66
CA ASN A 89 3.78 10.24 -3.82
C ASN A 89 3.27 10.92 -5.09
N LYS A 90 2.12 11.57 -5.03
CA LYS A 90 1.52 12.28 -6.18
C LYS A 90 2.41 13.43 -6.68
N VAL A 91 2.95 14.21 -5.75
CA VAL A 91 3.89 15.30 -6.08
C VAL A 91 5.14 14.76 -6.77
N LEU A 92 5.77 13.73 -6.20
CA LEU A 92 6.98 13.12 -6.76
C LEU A 92 6.72 12.45 -8.11
N LYS A 93 5.57 11.80 -8.32
CA LYS A 93 5.18 11.24 -9.63
C LYS A 93 5.15 12.32 -10.70
N ASN A 94 4.58 13.47 -10.38
CA ASN A 94 4.51 14.59 -11.32
C ASN A 94 5.86 15.30 -11.51
N ALA A 95 6.78 15.21 -10.55
CA ALA A 95 8.14 15.75 -10.67
C ALA A 95 9.03 14.83 -11.51
N PHE A 96 9.05 13.52 -11.23
CA PHE A 96 9.92 12.57 -11.94
C PHE A 96 9.41 12.20 -13.34
N LYS A 97 8.09 12.16 -13.53
CA LYS A 97 7.43 11.82 -14.81
C LYS A 97 7.97 10.54 -15.47
N GLN A 98 8.50 9.62 -14.67
CA GLN A 98 9.09 8.38 -15.21
C GLN A 98 7.98 7.42 -15.66
N PRO A 99 8.05 6.91 -16.90
CA PRO A 99 7.08 5.95 -17.40
C PRO A 99 7.19 4.60 -16.67
N ARG A 100 6.12 3.83 -16.71
CA ARG A 100 6.10 2.45 -16.25
C ARG A 100 6.81 1.54 -17.25
N PRO A 101 7.11 0.27 -16.88
CA PRO A 101 7.59 -0.73 -17.82
C PRO A 101 6.67 -0.86 -19.05
N PRO A 102 7.21 -1.19 -20.23
CA PRO A 102 6.40 -1.49 -21.40
C PRO A 102 5.41 -2.63 -21.11
N GLY A 103 4.15 -2.47 -21.52
CA GLY A 103 3.09 -3.44 -21.26
C GLY A 103 2.37 -3.32 -19.92
N ALA A 104 2.76 -2.37 -19.06
CA ALA A 104 2.03 -2.12 -17.82
C ALA A 104 0.58 -1.69 -18.10
N ALA A 105 -0.37 -2.29 -17.37
CA ALA A 105 -1.81 -2.03 -17.53
C ALA A 105 -2.24 -0.58 -17.19
N LEU A 106 -1.39 0.16 -16.45
CA LEU A 106 -1.65 1.52 -16.00
C LEU A 106 -0.85 2.53 -16.81
N SER A 107 -1.51 3.60 -17.28
CA SER A 107 -0.91 4.65 -18.13
C SER A 107 -0.26 5.80 -17.35
N ASN A 108 -0.39 5.84 -16.03
CA ASN A 108 0.18 6.91 -15.20
C ASN A 108 1.68 6.71 -14.91
N TYR A 109 2.35 7.75 -14.36
CA TYR A 109 3.77 7.69 -14.01
C TYR A 109 4.07 6.59 -12.98
N GLY A 110 5.21 5.92 -13.15
CA GLY A 110 5.63 4.76 -12.35
C GLY A 110 6.43 5.11 -11.09
N MET A 111 7.13 6.24 -11.05
CA MET A 111 8.05 6.58 -9.95
C MET A 111 7.51 7.71 -9.08
N PRO A 112 7.52 7.56 -7.77
CA PRO A 112 7.79 6.36 -6.97
C PRO A 112 6.60 5.38 -6.92
N SER A 113 6.86 4.10 -6.57
CA SER A 113 5.82 3.09 -6.37
C SER A 113 5.02 3.38 -5.09
N SER A 114 3.72 3.66 -5.20
CA SER A 114 2.85 3.97 -4.05
C SER A 114 2.69 2.78 -3.09
N HIS A 115 2.63 1.55 -3.59
CA HIS A 115 2.52 0.34 -2.77
C HIS A 115 3.76 0.13 -1.90
N SER A 116 4.96 0.20 -2.50
CA SER A 116 6.23 0.08 -1.77
C SER A 116 6.38 1.23 -0.75
N GLN A 117 5.98 2.44 -1.13
CA GLN A 117 6.02 3.62 -0.28
C GLN A 117 5.09 3.48 0.93
N PHE A 118 3.85 2.98 0.74
CA PHE A 118 2.88 2.75 1.80
C PHE A 118 3.39 1.75 2.85
N VAL A 119 3.85 0.58 2.38
CA VAL A 119 4.29 -0.49 3.31
C VAL A 119 5.57 -0.10 4.04
N ALA A 120 6.51 0.57 3.36
CA ALA A 120 7.74 1.07 3.97
C ALA A 120 7.46 2.19 5.00
N TYR A 121 6.48 3.07 4.75
CA TYR A 121 6.02 4.06 5.72
C TYR A 121 5.54 3.37 7.01
N LEU A 122 4.67 2.37 6.92
CA LEU A 122 4.17 1.64 8.08
C LEU A 122 5.30 0.92 8.84
N ALA A 123 6.20 0.25 8.13
CA ALA A 123 7.35 -0.44 8.74
C ALA A 123 8.27 0.53 9.49
N ALA A 124 8.56 1.69 8.90
CA ALA A 124 9.39 2.72 9.52
C ALA A 124 8.71 3.36 10.73
N CYS A 125 7.41 3.67 10.66
CA CYS A 125 6.64 4.14 11.82
C CYS A 125 6.69 3.14 12.96
N PHE A 126 6.46 1.86 12.68
CA PHE A 126 6.54 0.80 13.67
C PHE A 126 7.92 0.77 14.34
N PHE A 127 9.00 0.76 13.57
CA PHE A 127 10.36 0.73 14.07
C PHE A 127 10.69 1.93 14.97
N VAL A 128 10.29 3.14 14.55
CA VAL A 128 10.58 4.37 15.33
C VAL A 128 9.77 4.42 16.62
N LEU A 129 8.51 3.92 16.61
CA LEU A 129 7.62 3.98 17.77
C LEU A 129 7.92 2.88 18.80
N MET A 130 8.53 1.73 18.39
CA MET A 130 8.84 0.59 19.27
C MET A 130 10.13 0.75 20.09
N LYS A 131 10.58 1.98 20.39
CA LYS A 131 11.84 2.24 21.11
C LYS A 131 11.82 1.92 22.61
N LYS A 132 10.72 1.43 23.18
CA LYS A 132 10.66 1.10 24.62
C LYS A 132 11.44 -0.19 24.93
N PRO A 133 12.27 -0.24 26.00
CA PRO A 133 13.18 -1.38 26.28
C PRO A 133 12.47 -2.72 26.45
N VAL A 134 11.27 -2.76 27.02
CA VAL A 134 10.48 -3.99 27.18
C VAL A 134 9.95 -4.50 25.82
N ALA A 135 9.68 -3.60 24.88
CA ALA A 135 9.21 -3.96 23.55
C ALA A 135 10.34 -4.42 22.61
N GLN A 136 11.60 -4.14 22.92
CA GLN A 136 12.73 -4.41 22.02
C GLN A 136 12.94 -5.89 21.73
N ARG A 137 12.67 -6.80 22.67
CA ARG A 137 12.82 -8.25 22.43
C ARG A 137 11.86 -8.77 21.35
N ILE A 138 10.64 -8.21 21.28
CA ILE A 138 9.62 -8.57 20.29
C ILE A 138 9.75 -7.67 19.04
N ALA A 139 10.25 -6.45 19.19
CA ALA A 139 10.37 -5.47 18.13
C ALA A 139 11.35 -5.90 17.03
N HIS A 140 12.48 -6.54 17.37
CA HIS A 140 13.45 -6.97 16.37
C HIS A 140 12.91 -8.03 15.40
N PRO A 141 12.37 -9.18 15.86
CA PRO A 141 11.82 -10.17 14.94
C PRO A 141 10.63 -9.63 14.15
N LEU A 142 9.78 -8.80 14.76
CA LEU A 142 8.65 -8.18 14.07
C LEU A 142 9.12 -7.15 13.04
N PHE A 143 10.17 -6.39 13.32
CA PHE A 143 10.77 -5.47 12.36
C PHE A 143 11.36 -6.24 11.16
N LEU A 144 12.08 -7.35 11.40
CA LEU A 144 12.59 -8.20 10.31
C LEU A 144 11.44 -8.75 9.45
N LEU A 145 10.33 -9.15 10.08
CA LEU A 145 9.13 -9.57 9.36
C LEU A 145 8.58 -8.42 8.49
N LEU A 146 8.49 -7.21 9.03
CA LEU A 146 8.02 -6.04 8.27
C LEU A 146 8.96 -5.70 7.10
N VAL A 147 10.27 -5.81 7.29
CA VAL A 147 11.25 -5.64 6.20
C VAL A 147 11.03 -6.70 5.13
N ALA A 148 10.79 -7.95 5.51
CA ALA A 148 10.45 -9.02 4.56
C ALA A 148 9.15 -8.71 3.80
N VAL A 149 8.12 -8.20 4.46
CA VAL A 149 6.86 -7.76 3.83
C VAL A 149 7.11 -6.63 2.82
N VAL A 150 7.97 -5.65 3.15
CA VAL A 150 8.37 -4.59 2.20
C VAL A 150 9.07 -5.19 0.99
N ALA A 151 10.02 -6.12 1.20
CA ALA A 151 10.73 -6.77 0.10
C ALA A 151 9.81 -7.60 -0.80
N ILE A 152 8.88 -8.37 -0.22
CA ILE A 152 7.88 -9.14 -0.97
C ILE A 152 6.93 -8.19 -1.73
N MET A 153 6.53 -7.08 -1.13
CA MET A 153 5.73 -6.07 -1.82
C MET A 153 6.48 -5.51 -3.03
N MET A 154 7.75 -5.14 -2.89
CA MET A 154 8.56 -4.64 -4.00
C MET A 154 8.66 -5.69 -5.11
N TRP A 155 8.96 -6.94 -4.76
CA TRP A 155 9.00 -8.06 -5.69
C TRP A 155 7.65 -8.24 -6.41
N SER A 156 6.54 -8.23 -5.68
CA SER A 156 5.19 -8.35 -6.25
C SER A 156 4.93 -7.30 -7.34
N ARG A 157 5.31 -6.04 -7.10
CA ARG A 157 5.09 -4.94 -8.07
C ARG A 157 5.92 -5.08 -9.33
N VAL A 158 7.13 -5.64 -9.21
CA VAL A 158 8.02 -5.92 -10.35
C VAL A 158 7.55 -7.17 -11.10
N TYR A 159 7.22 -8.25 -10.38
CA TYR A 159 6.73 -9.50 -10.94
C TYR A 159 5.45 -9.30 -11.77
N LEU A 160 4.52 -8.49 -11.28
CA LEU A 160 3.26 -8.15 -11.97
C LEU A 160 3.44 -7.11 -13.10
N GLY A 161 4.67 -6.67 -13.41
CA GLY A 161 4.95 -5.74 -14.49
C GLY A 161 4.48 -4.29 -14.26
N PHE A 162 4.04 -3.94 -13.05
CA PHE A 162 3.55 -2.59 -12.76
C PHE A 162 4.67 -1.57 -12.56
N HIS A 163 5.84 -2.01 -12.08
CA HIS A 163 6.97 -1.14 -11.74
C HIS A 163 8.32 -1.80 -12.04
N THR A 164 9.35 -0.97 -12.23
CA THR A 164 10.75 -1.41 -12.22
C THR A 164 11.29 -1.52 -10.78
N TRP A 165 12.40 -2.22 -10.58
CA TRP A 165 13.08 -2.27 -9.28
C TRP A 165 13.45 -0.89 -8.75
N SER A 166 13.94 0.01 -9.61
CA SER A 166 14.28 1.39 -9.21
C SER A 166 13.06 2.15 -8.67
N GLN A 167 11.89 2.01 -9.32
CA GLN A 167 10.65 2.65 -8.90
C GLN A 167 10.17 2.13 -7.53
N THR A 168 10.34 0.85 -7.25
CA THR A 168 9.96 0.25 -5.95
C THR A 168 10.94 0.62 -4.84
N VAL A 169 12.26 0.65 -5.12
CA VAL A 169 13.29 1.07 -4.15
C VAL A 169 13.11 2.54 -3.76
N VAL A 170 12.95 3.42 -4.76
CA VAL A 170 12.69 4.85 -4.49
C VAL A 170 11.39 5.02 -3.73
N GLY A 171 10.34 4.24 -4.05
CA GLY A 171 9.10 4.23 -3.29
C GLY A 171 9.33 3.87 -1.83
N ALA A 172 10.02 2.76 -1.54
CA ALA A 172 10.31 2.34 -0.17
C ALA A 172 11.15 3.37 0.59
N GLY A 173 12.19 3.93 -0.04
CA GLY A 173 13.01 4.99 0.55
C GLY A 173 12.21 6.25 0.88
N THR A 174 11.35 6.68 -0.03
CA THR A 174 10.44 7.82 0.17
C THR A 174 9.49 7.56 1.33
N GLY A 175 8.87 6.38 1.40
CA GLY A 175 7.96 6.02 2.49
C GLY A 175 8.64 6.07 3.86
N ALA A 176 9.84 5.50 3.96
CA ALA A 176 10.63 5.54 5.19
C ALA A 176 11.01 6.98 5.58
N ALA A 177 11.45 7.80 4.62
CA ALA A 177 11.80 9.21 4.85
C ALA A 177 10.59 10.03 5.33
N VAL A 178 9.42 9.86 4.70
CA VAL A 178 8.19 10.54 5.12
C VAL A 178 7.79 10.10 6.53
N ALA A 179 7.89 8.81 6.88
CA ALA A 179 7.58 8.31 8.21
C ALA A 179 8.44 8.98 9.30
N VAL A 180 9.76 9.01 9.10
CA VAL A 180 10.70 9.63 10.04
C VAL A 180 10.42 11.12 10.19
N SER A 181 10.25 11.82 9.05
CA SER A 181 9.95 13.26 9.04
C SER A 181 8.62 13.57 9.72
N TRP A 182 7.57 12.78 9.45
CA TRP A 182 6.25 12.93 10.04
C TRP A 182 6.29 12.79 11.57
N ILE A 183 6.92 11.71 12.05
CA ILE A 183 7.07 11.47 13.49
C ILE A 183 7.83 12.62 14.14
N PHE A 184 8.92 13.09 13.51
CA PHE A 184 9.69 14.23 14.01
C PHE A 184 8.84 15.50 14.08
N ILE A 185 8.06 15.82 13.03
CA ILE A 185 7.19 16.99 12.98
C ILE A 185 6.13 16.93 14.09
N VAL A 186 5.44 15.79 14.24
CA VAL A 186 4.42 15.62 15.27
C VAL A 186 4.98 15.73 16.68
N HIS A 187 6.18 15.18 16.92
CA HIS A 187 6.83 15.30 18.25
C HIS A 187 7.40 16.67 18.52
N ARG A 188 7.85 17.39 17.48
CA ARG A 188 8.50 18.70 17.66
C ARG A 188 7.51 19.86 17.79
N PHE A 189 6.37 19.76 17.10
CA PHE A 189 5.40 20.84 17.00
C PHE A 189 4.08 20.48 17.70
N HIS A 190 3.92 20.89 18.94
CA HIS A 190 2.69 20.67 19.74
C HIS A 190 1.43 21.20 19.05
N VAL A 191 1.53 22.30 18.29
CA VAL A 191 0.40 22.87 17.55
C VAL A 191 -0.14 21.87 16.52
N VAL A 192 0.75 21.19 15.77
CA VAL A 192 0.33 20.15 14.80
C VAL A 192 -0.40 19.01 15.51
N GLN A 193 0.13 18.58 16.66
CA GLN A 193 -0.50 17.55 17.47
C GLN A 193 -1.90 17.97 17.94
N GLN A 194 -2.06 19.20 18.45
CA GLN A 194 -3.34 19.73 18.91
C GLN A 194 -4.37 19.83 17.77
N CYS A 195 -3.96 20.35 16.61
CA CYS A 195 -4.84 20.44 15.43
C CYS A 195 -5.33 19.05 14.99
N LEU A 196 -4.45 18.05 14.94
CA LEU A 196 -4.83 16.68 14.55
C LEU A 196 -5.77 16.03 15.57
N VAL A 197 -5.54 16.25 16.87
CA VAL A 197 -6.46 15.79 17.93
C VAL A 197 -7.84 16.43 17.74
N TRP A 198 -7.88 17.75 17.55
CA TRP A 198 -9.15 18.46 17.35
C TRP A 198 -9.91 17.97 16.12
N CYS A 199 -9.22 17.81 14.97
CA CYS A 199 -9.84 17.27 13.75
C CYS A 199 -10.39 15.87 13.94
N PHE A 200 -9.66 15.01 14.65
CA PHE A 200 -10.09 13.64 14.91
C PHE A 200 -11.30 13.57 15.84
N ASP A 201 -11.26 14.31 16.95
CA ASP A 201 -12.38 14.38 17.90
C ASP A 201 -13.63 14.98 17.23
N PHE A 202 -13.47 16.01 16.37
CA PHE A 202 -14.55 16.58 15.58
C PHE A 202 -15.19 15.55 14.63
N ALA A 203 -14.36 14.79 13.90
CA ALA A 203 -14.85 13.74 12.99
C ALA A 203 -15.63 12.65 13.75
N LEU A 204 -15.16 12.20 14.91
CA LEU A 204 -15.86 11.23 15.74
C LEU A 204 -17.22 11.73 16.21
N ASN A 205 -17.27 12.96 16.73
CA ASN A 205 -18.52 13.55 17.22
C ASN A 205 -19.54 13.75 16.10
N SER A 206 -19.08 14.11 14.89
CA SER A 206 -19.93 14.23 13.70
C SER A 206 -20.53 12.90 13.29
N LEU A 207 -19.75 11.82 13.31
CA LEU A 207 -20.23 10.47 13.03
C LEU A 207 -21.28 10.02 14.06
N GLU A 208 -21.07 10.30 15.35
CA GLU A 208 -22.05 9.96 16.40
C GLU A 208 -23.36 10.71 16.24
N SER A 209 -23.32 11.98 15.85
CA SER A 209 -24.54 12.76 15.61
C SER A 209 -25.32 12.29 14.39
N CYS A 210 -24.67 11.70 13.38
CA CYS A 210 -25.33 11.12 12.22
C CYS A 210 -25.96 9.74 12.51
N MET A 211 -25.49 9.03 13.54
CA MET A 211 -25.99 7.69 13.91
C MET A 211 -27.12 7.71 14.95
N ARG A 212 -27.43 8.86 15.52
CA ARG A 212 -28.60 9.11 16.40
C ARG A 212 -29.78 9.58 15.61
#